data_e5f22dbb65739b6c112804eb17c8971f
#
_entry.id   e5f22dbb65739b6c112804eb17c8971f
#
_cell.length_a   1.000
_cell.length_b   1.000
_cell.length_c   1.000
_cell.angle_alpha   90.00
_cell.angle_beta   90.00
_cell.angle_gamma   90.00
#
_symmetry.space_group_name_H-M   'P 1'
#
loop_
_entity.id
_entity.type
_entity.pdbx_description
1 polymer ?
#
loop_
_entity_poly.entity_id
_entity_poly.type
_entity_poly.pdbx_seq_one_letter_code
_entity_poly.pdbx_strand_id
1 'polypeptide(L)'
;ALLARQATLDGYARLIEGDWEAAEKILTRRLSYSATPLLDCLGAAYAAQRHGNTEARDDYLTRARALDPDHSKVIELTRARLLERSGQTDEARGVLEHLHEQGADSGAAQGMLVSLLRLQQDWRALEEILPQLRRSALLPAAELETAWRDVQCQRLSEDSDRDGANASRVWSSLSRKDRKDPL
;
A
#
# COMPACT_ATOMS: atom_id res chain seq x y z
N ALA A 1 25.41 -4.20 -22.98
CA ALA A 1 25.09 -3.42 -21.76
C ALA A 1 24.47 -2.05 -22.11
N LEU A 2 25.06 -1.24 -23.04
CA LEU A 2 24.57 0.11 -23.36
C LEU A 2 23.16 0.09 -23.97
N LEU A 3 22.91 -0.78 -24.96
CA LEU A 3 21.60 -0.90 -25.63
C LEU A 3 20.48 -1.42 -24.68
N ALA A 4 20.81 -2.22 -23.67
CA ALA A 4 19.86 -2.71 -22.70
C ALA A 4 19.42 -1.60 -21.73
N ARG A 5 20.34 -0.76 -21.28
CA ARG A 5 20.03 0.43 -20.47
C ARG A 5 19.20 1.45 -21.24
N GLN A 6 19.50 1.63 -22.53
CA GLN A 6 18.74 2.54 -23.38
C GLN A 6 17.28 2.10 -23.50
N ALA A 7 17.02 0.80 -23.67
CA ALA A 7 15.65 0.27 -23.76
C ALA A 7 14.84 0.53 -22.47
N THR A 8 15.45 0.35 -21.28
CA THR A 8 14.79 0.70 -20.01
C THR A 8 14.45 2.19 -19.95
N LEU A 9 15.40 3.07 -20.30
CA LEU A 9 15.17 4.52 -20.32
C LEU A 9 14.06 4.91 -21.30
N ASP A 10 14.06 4.36 -22.51
CA ASP A 10 13.04 4.62 -23.52
C ASP A 10 11.66 4.12 -23.05
N GLY A 11 11.60 2.95 -22.40
CA GLY A 11 10.37 2.43 -21.82
C GLY A 11 9.81 3.34 -20.72
N TYR A 12 10.66 3.81 -19.81
CA TYR A 12 10.25 4.76 -18.77
C TYR A 12 9.87 6.13 -19.32
N ALA A 13 10.52 6.60 -20.37
CA ALA A 13 10.10 7.81 -21.07
C ALA A 13 8.67 7.68 -21.59
N ARG A 14 8.32 6.54 -22.20
CA ARG A 14 6.94 6.26 -22.64
C ARG A 14 5.95 6.20 -21.48
N LEU A 15 6.34 5.64 -20.31
CA LEU A 15 5.50 5.68 -19.10
C LEU A 15 5.17 7.11 -18.68
N ILE A 16 6.17 8.00 -18.72
CA ILE A 16 5.99 9.43 -18.37
C ILE A 16 5.09 10.14 -19.39
N GLU A 17 5.24 9.81 -20.67
CA GLU A 17 4.43 10.35 -21.77
C GLU A 17 2.98 9.82 -21.76
N GLY A 18 2.70 8.74 -20.99
CA GLY A 18 1.38 8.10 -20.94
C GLY A 18 1.10 7.13 -22.09
N ASP A 19 2.13 6.76 -22.86
CA ASP A 19 2.04 5.77 -23.93
C ASP A 19 2.27 4.36 -23.35
N TRP A 20 1.23 3.84 -22.68
CA TRP A 20 1.31 2.62 -21.87
C TRP A 20 1.62 1.38 -22.71
N GLU A 21 1.00 1.23 -23.88
CA GLU A 21 1.22 0.08 -24.75
C GLU A 21 2.65 0.05 -25.31
N ALA A 22 3.15 1.20 -25.76
CA ALA A 22 4.54 1.30 -26.22
C ALA A 22 5.53 1.07 -25.10
N ALA A 23 5.26 1.59 -23.90
CA ALA A 23 6.09 1.37 -22.72
C ALA A 23 6.19 -0.12 -22.37
N GLU A 24 5.07 -0.82 -22.27
CA GLU A 24 5.03 -2.26 -22.00
C GLU A 24 5.84 -3.03 -23.03
N LYS A 25 5.59 -2.78 -24.30
CA LYS A 25 6.29 -3.45 -25.42
C LYS A 25 7.80 -3.22 -25.38
N ILE A 26 8.27 -2.01 -25.08
CA ILE A 26 9.69 -1.69 -25.00
C ILE A 26 10.33 -2.37 -23.81
N LEU A 27 9.71 -2.30 -22.62
CA LEU A 27 10.25 -2.86 -21.37
C LEU A 27 10.32 -4.40 -21.42
N THR A 28 9.39 -5.05 -22.13
CA THR A 28 9.31 -6.51 -22.18
C THR A 28 10.10 -7.13 -23.33
N ARG A 29 10.36 -6.37 -24.42
CA ARG A 29 10.97 -6.88 -25.65
C ARG A 29 12.31 -7.58 -25.44
N ARG A 30 13.12 -7.17 -24.47
CA ARG A 30 14.45 -7.70 -24.22
C ARG A 30 14.69 -8.03 -22.76
N LEU A 31 13.65 -8.46 -22.07
CA LEU A 31 13.70 -8.71 -20.62
C LEU A 31 14.83 -9.67 -20.24
N SER A 32 15.05 -10.74 -21.01
CA SER A 32 16.11 -11.74 -20.78
C SER A 32 17.54 -11.18 -20.92
N TYR A 33 17.71 -10.05 -21.56
CA TYR A 33 19.01 -9.40 -21.77
C TYR A 33 19.09 -8.03 -21.09
N SER A 34 18.09 -7.69 -20.27
CA SER A 34 18.07 -6.43 -19.56
C SER A 34 19.18 -6.36 -18.51
N ALA A 35 19.72 -5.17 -18.31
CA ALA A 35 20.63 -4.88 -17.20
C ALA A 35 19.87 -4.66 -15.89
N THR A 36 18.55 -4.41 -15.96
CA THR A 36 17.65 -4.06 -14.84
C THR A 36 16.32 -4.78 -14.98
N PRO A 37 16.30 -6.13 -15.03
CA PRO A 37 15.10 -6.88 -15.38
C PRO A 37 13.97 -6.71 -14.35
N LEU A 38 14.30 -6.56 -13.08
CA LEU A 38 13.32 -6.23 -12.03
C LEU A 38 12.60 -4.91 -12.35
N LEU A 39 13.35 -3.85 -12.64
CA LEU A 39 12.80 -2.54 -12.93
C LEU A 39 11.92 -2.56 -14.18
N ASP A 40 12.38 -3.27 -15.22
CA ASP A 40 11.61 -3.43 -16.46
C ASP A 40 10.28 -4.18 -16.22
N CYS A 41 10.28 -5.24 -15.39
CA CYS A 41 9.06 -5.94 -15.00
C CYS A 41 8.10 -5.04 -14.22
N LEU A 42 8.61 -4.26 -13.26
CA LEU A 42 7.77 -3.34 -12.47
C LEU A 42 7.17 -2.23 -13.36
N GLY A 43 7.96 -1.70 -14.28
CA GLY A 43 7.49 -0.73 -15.27
C GLY A 43 6.45 -1.31 -16.22
N ALA A 44 6.66 -2.54 -16.72
CA ALA A 44 5.70 -3.24 -17.56
C ALA A 44 4.39 -3.55 -16.81
N ALA A 45 4.47 -3.98 -15.55
CA ALA A 45 3.30 -4.20 -14.70
C ALA A 45 2.49 -2.91 -14.51
N TYR A 46 3.18 -1.79 -14.29
CA TYR A 46 2.52 -0.49 -14.20
C TYR A 46 1.83 -0.11 -15.52
N ALA A 47 2.52 -0.28 -16.67
CA ALA A 47 1.96 -0.01 -17.98
C ALA A 47 0.72 -0.86 -18.26
N ALA A 48 0.81 -2.17 -18.05
CA ALA A 48 -0.29 -3.11 -18.20
C ALA A 48 -1.51 -2.71 -17.35
N GLN A 49 -1.29 -2.33 -16.09
CA GLN A 49 -2.36 -1.80 -15.23
C GLN A 49 -3.02 -0.56 -15.81
N ARG A 50 -2.24 0.36 -16.40
CA ARG A 50 -2.73 1.65 -16.92
C ARG A 50 -3.61 1.50 -18.15
N HIS A 51 -3.39 0.49 -18.98
CA HIS A 51 -4.28 0.20 -20.13
C HIS A 51 -5.26 -0.96 -19.87
N GLY A 52 -5.40 -1.40 -18.61
CA GLY A 52 -6.44 -2.33 -18.18
C GLY A 52 -6.11 -3.82 -18.34
N ASN A 53 -4.88 -4.19 -18.68
CA ASN A 53 -4.45 -5.58 -18.79
C ASN A 53 -3.97 -6.13 -17.44
N THR A 54 -4.92 -6.54 -16.60
CA THR A 54 -4.64 -7.02 -15.24
C THR A 54 -3.91 -8.36 -15.23
N GLU A 55 -4.17 -9.22 -16.22
CA GLU A 55 -3.48 -10.52 -16.35
C GLU A 55 -1.99 -10.33 -16.65
N ALA A 56 -1.65 -9.47 -17.60
CA ALA A 56 -0.26 -9.15 -17.90
C ALA A 56 0.45 -8.49 -16.72
N ARG A 57 -0.23 -7.60 -15.98
CA ARG A 57 0.28 -7.01 -14.75
C ARG A 57 0.74 -8.09 -13.77
N ASP A 58 -0.10 -9.08 -13.48
CA ASP A 58 0.17 -10.11 -12.50
C ASP A 58 1.27 -11.07 -12.97
N ASP A 59 1.34 -11.35 -14.28
CA ASP A 59 2.42 -12.12 -14.89
C ASP A 59 3.77 -11.39 -14.74
N TYR A 60 3.84 -10.09 -14.99
CA TYR A 60 5.08 -9.33 -14.82
C TYR A 60 5.53 -9.25 -13.36
N LEU A 61 4.61 -9.11 -12.41
CA LEU A 61 4.95 -9.14 -10.98
C LEU A 61 5.45 -10.52 -10.54
N THR A 62 4.85 -11.59 -11.07
CA THR A 62 5.32 -12.96 -10.83
C THR A 62 6.72 -13.18 -11.38
N ARG A 63 6.99 -12.71 -12.59
CA ARG A 63 8.35 -12.74 -13.19
C ARG A 63 9.34 -11.90 -12.38
N ALA A 64 8.95 -10.73 -11.93
CA ALA A 64 9.79 -9.88 -11.07
C ALA A 64 10.24 -10.64 -9.82
N ARG A 65 9.31 -11.35 -9.16
CA ARG A 65 9.61 -12.16 -7.96
C ARG A 65 10.55 -13.32 -8.26
N ALA A 66 10.37 -13.98 -9.40
CA ALA A 66 11.25 -15.09 -9.82
C ALA A 66 12.68 -14.60 -10.16
N LEU A 67 12.81 -13.40 -10.71
CA LEU A 67 14.10 -12.79 -11.09
C LEU A 67 14.88 -12.28 -9.88
N ASP A 68 14.18 -11.75 -8.88
CA ASP A 68 14.81 -11.10 -7.72
C ASP A 68 14.00 -11.35 -6.44
N PRO A 69 14.15 -12.53 -5.82
CA PRO A 69 13.45 -12.88 -4.59
C PRO A 69 13.83 -11.98 -3.40
N ASP A 70 15.04 -11.40 -3.39
CA ASP A 70 15.53 -10.55 -2.31
C ASP A 70 14.76 -9.21 -2.23
N HIS A 71 14.21 -8.77 -3.36
CA HIS A 71 13.37 -7.58 -3.45
C HIS A 71 11.86 -7.87 -3.38
N SER A 72 11.46 -9.05 -2.87
CA SER A 72 10.05 -9.45 -2.77
C SER A 72 9.16 -8.40 -2.09
N LYS A 73 9.64 -7.72 -1.05
CA LYS A 73 8.92 -6.64 -0.36
C LYS A 73 8.56 -5.48 -1.28
N VAL A 74 9.47 -5.06 -2.14
CA VAL A 74 9.25 -3.97 -3.10
C VAL A 74 8.24 -4.39 -4.16
N ILE A 75 8.31 -5.64 -4.59
CA ILE A 75 7.39 -6.21 -5.59
C ILE A 75 5.97 -6.28 -5.01
N GLU A 76 5.80 -6.79 -3.79
CA GLU A 76 4.50 -6.85 -3.12
C GLU A 76 3.93 -5.46 -2.82
N LEU A 77 4.75 -4.51 -2.38
CA LEU A 77 4.31 -3.13 -2.20
C LEU A 77 3.87 -2.50 -3.54
N THR A 78 4.57 -2.79 -4.63
CA THR A 78 4.17 -2.34 -5.97
C THR A 78 2.85 -2.98 -6.36
N ARG A 79 2.66 -4.28 -6.12
CA ARG A 79 1.40 -4.99 -6.34
C ARG A 79 0.24 -4.34 -5.58
N ALA A 80 0.41 -4.10 -4.28
CA ALA A 80 -0.60 -3.45 -3.47
C ALA A 80 -1.01 -2.08 -4.02
N ARG A 81 -0.03 -1.26 -4.45
CA ARG A 81 -0.29 0.05 -5.07
C ARG A 81 -1.06 -0.05 -6.39
N LEU A 82 -0.75 -1.04 -7.22
CA LEU A 82 -1.45 -1.25 -8.48
C LEU A 82 -2.89 -1.72 -8.24
N LEU A 83 -3.11 -2.61 -7.27
CA LEU A 83 -4.43 -3.07 -6.84
C LEU A 83 -5.28 -1.93 -6.27
N GLU A 84 -4.72 -1.11 -5.38
CA GLU A 84 -5.40 0.06 -4.83
C GLU A 84 -5.86 1.02 -5.95
N ARG A 85 -4.98 1.34 -6.88
CA ARG A 85 -5.29 2.23 -8.01
C ARG A 85 -6.35 1.68 -8.97
N SER A 86 -6.53 0.37 -9.03
CA SER A 86 -7.60 -0.28 -9.82
C SER A 86 -8.90 -0.46 -9.04
N GLY A 87 -8.96 0.01 -7.79
CA GLY A 87 -10.13 -0.15 -6.93
C GLY A 87 -10.26 -1.54 -6.30
N GLN A 88 -9.27 -2.42 -6.49
CA GLN A 88 -9.19 -3.75 -5.87
C GLN A 88 -8.67 -3.62 -4.43
N THR A 89 -9.39 -2.88 -3.60
CA THR A 89 -8.95 -2.48 -2.25
C THR A 89 -8.81 -3.65 -1.30
N ASP A 90 -9.67 -4.65 -1.41
CA ASP A 90 -9.62 -5.84 -0.54
C ASP A 90 -8.39 -6.70 -0.85
N GLU A 91 -8.06 -6.87 -2.13
CA GLU A 91 -6.85 -7.58 -2.54
C GLU A 91 -5.59 -6.79 -2.14
N ALA A 92 -5.59 -5.47 -2.31
CA ALA A 92 -4.49 -4.61 -1.86
C ALA A 92 -4.26 -4.72 -0.36
N ARG A 93 -5.35 -4.70 0.42
CA ARG A 93 -5.32 -4.91 1.86
C ARG A 93 -4.70 -6.26 2.24
N GLY A 94 -5.15 -7.36 1.63
CA GLY A 94 -4.62 -8.69 1.90
C GLY A 94 -3.10 -8.79 1.65
N VAL A 95 -2.60 -8.16 0.58
CA VAL A 95 -1.15 -8.08 0.32
C VAL A 95 -0.40 -7.33 1.42
N LEU A 96 -0.95 -6.21 1.89
CA LEU A 96 -0.32 -5.38 2.92
C LEU A 96 -0.37 -6.02 4.31
N GLU A 97 -1.47 -6.69 4.65
CA GLU A 97 -1.59 -7.49 5.88
C GLU A 97 -0.55 -8.61 5.92
N HIS A 98 -0.40 -9.32 4.80
CA HIS A 98 0.63 -10.36 4.69
C HIS A 98 2.05 -9.82 4.85
N LEU A 99 2.36 -8.65 4.26
CA LEU A 99 3.64 -7.98 4.48
C LEU A 99 3.86 -7.61 5.96
N HIS A 100 2.79 -7.14 6.62
CA HIS A 100 2.83 -6.79 8.03
C HIS A 100 3.09 -8.00 8.93
N GLU A 101 2.37 -9.10 8.72
CA GLU A 101 2.53 -10.36 9.44
C GLU A 101 3.95 -10.94 9.32
N GLN A 102 4.56 -10.81 8.16
CA GLN A 102 5.94 -11.25 7.92
C GLN A 102 7.00 -10.32 8.53
N GLY A 103 6.62 -9.22 9.17
CA GLY A 103 7.56 -8.18 9.62
C GLY A 103 8.35 -7.56 8.46
N ALA A 104 7.79 -7.63 7.26
CA ALA A 104 8.39 -7.13 6.04
C ALA A 104 7.98 -5.67 5.73
N ASP A 105 7.47 -4.99 6.71
CA ASP A 105 6.92 -3.64 6.61
C ASP A 105 7.94 -2.58 6.20
N SER A 106 7.41 -1.59 5.53
CA SER A 106 8.02 -0.26 5.35
C SER A 106 7.02 0.81 5.79
N GLY A 107 7.48 2.02 6.08
CA GLY A 107 6.56 3.13 6.38
C GLY A 107 5.52 3.33 5.29
N ALA A 108 5.89 3.14 4.02
CA ALA A 108 4.96 3.22 2.90
C ALA A 108 3.89 2.10 2.93
N ALA A 109 4.26 0.85 3.27
CA ALA A 109 3.30 -0.25 3.38
C ALA A 109 2.34 -0.03 4.56
N GLN A 110 2.88 0.37 5.71
CA GLN A 110 2.08 0.67 6.90
C GLN A 110 1.10 1.83 6.66
N GLY A 111 1.55 2.92 6.03
CA GLY A 111 0.69 4.07 5.70
C GLY A 111 -0.44 3.68 4.74
N MET A 112 -0.15 2.86 3.73
CA MET A 112 -1.18 2.33 2.84
C MET A 112 -2.19 1.45 3.59
N LEU A 113 -1.73 0.54 4.46
CA LEU A 113 -2.62 -0.32 5.24
C LEU A 113 -3.54 0.49 6.14
N VAL A 114 -3.01 1.47 6.87
CA VAL A 114 -3.80 2.40 7.68
C VAL A 114 -4.84 3.13 6.84
N SER A 115 -4.44 3.63 5.67
CA SER A 115 -5.34 4.37 4.75
C SER A 115 -6.47 3.48 4.23
N LEU A 116 -6.17 2.23 3.86
CA LEU A 116 -7.19 1.28 3.38
C LEU A 116 -8.16 0.88 4.49
N LEU A 117 -7.67 0.58 5.70
CA LEU A 117 -8.53 0.24 6.84
C LEU A 117 -9.47 1.41 7.20
N ARG A 118 -8.99 2.65 7.16
CA ARG A 118 -9.81 3.84 7.36
C ARG A 118 -10.86 4.00 6.25
N LEU A 119 -10.48 3.80 5.00
CA LEU A 119 -11.38 3.89 3.86
C LEU A 119 -12.50 2.82 3.95
N GLN A 120 -12.16 1.62 4.39
CA GLN A 120 -13.09 0.51 4.59
C GLN A 120 -13.86 0.62 5.91
N GLN A 121 -13.55 1.61 6.76
CA GLN A 121 -14.11 1.78 8.09
C GLN A 121 -13.94 0.54 8.99
N ASP A 122 -12.89 -0.24 8.75
CA ASP A 122 -12.55 -1.39 9.59
C ASP A 122 -11.73 -0.94 10.81
N TRP A 123 -12.44 -0.27 11.71
CA TRP A 123 -11.89 0.30 12.94
C TRP A 123 -11.32 -0.75 13.88
N ARG A 124 -11.89 -1.95 13.84
CA ARG A 124 -11.42 -3.06 14.65
C ARG A 124 -10.06 -3.55 14.23
N ALA A 125 -9.89 -3.82 12.93
CA ALA A 125 -8.59 -4.22 12.40
C ALA A 125 -7.53 -3.11 12.62
N LEU A 126 -7.93 -1.84 12.43
CA LEU A 126 -7.05 -0.71 12.69
C LEU A 126 -6.62 -0.65 14.16
N GLU A 127 -7.52 -0.85 15.12
CA GLU A 127 -7.21 -0.88 16.54
C GLU A 127 -6.23 -2.01 16.89
N GLU A 128 -6.38 -3.18 16.28
CA GLU A 128 -5.53 -4.35 16.53
C GLU A 128 -4.07 -4.11 16.07
N ILE A 129 -3.85 -3.42 14.94
CA ILE A 129 -2.50 -3.18 14.40
C ILE A 129 -1.79 -1.94 14.99
N LEU A 130 -2.53 -0.94 15.45
CA LEU A 130 -1.97 0.33 15.95
C LEU A 130 -0.84 0.18 17.00
N PRO A 131 -0.94 -0.74 17.99
CA PRO A 131 0.14 -0.94 18.95
C PRO A 131 1.45 -1.44 18.32
N GLN A 132 1.37 -2.21 17.25
CA GLN A 132 2.54 -2.70 16.52
C GLN A 132 3.13 -1.59 15.66
N LEU A 133 2.30 -0.79 14.97
CA LEU A 133 2.74 0.36 14.18
C LEU A 133 3.45 1.41 15.03
N ARG A 134 2.99 1.63 16.27
CA ARG A 134 3.69 2.50 17.22
C ARG A 134 5.07 1.99 17.60
N ARG A 135 5.21 0.67 17.80
CA ARG A 135 6.50 0.05 18.16
C ARG A 135 7.50 0.06 17.02
N SER A 136 7.03 -0.09 15.78
CA SER A 136 7.90 -0.06 14.59
C SER A 136 8.50 1.32 14.33
N ALA A 137 7.84 2.39 14.77
CA ALA A 137 8.23 3.79 14.56
C ALA A 137 8.51 4.15 13.08
N LEU A 138 7.90 3.43 12.14
CA LEU A 138 8.05 3.66 10.69
C LEU A 138 7.09 4.72 10.15
N LEU A 139 5.99 4.98 10.87
CA LEU A 139 5.02 6.03 10.54
C LEU A 139 5.25 7.29 11.38
N PRO A 140 4.94 8.47 10.82
CA PRO A 140 4.94 9.73 11.57
C PRO A 140 3.97 9.64 12.77
N ALA A 141 4.39 10.17 13.91
CA ALA A 141 3.57 10.17 15.13
C ALA A 141 2.20 10.84 14.91
N ALA A 142 2.14 11.90 14.11
CA ALA A 142 0.90 12.61 13.79
C ALA A 142 -0.11 11.73 13.04
N GLU A 143 0.37 10.87 12.13
CA GLU A 143 -0.48 9.92 11.39
C GLU A 143 -1.05 8.85 12.31
N LEU A 144 -0.21 8.30 13.21
CA LEU A 144 -0.63 7.34 14.22
C LEU A 144 -1.62 7.94 15.23
N GLU A 145 -1.40 9.19 15.66
CA GLU A 145 -2.33 9.92 16.54
C GLU A 145 -3.69 10.13 15.85
N THR A 146 -3.68 10.47 14.57
CA THR A 146 -4.92 10.64 13.79
C THR A 146 -5.68 9.31 13.68
N ALA A 147 -5.01 8.25 13.28
CA ALA A 147 -5.63 6.91 13.18
C ALA A 147 -6.19 6.43 14.54
N TRP A 148 -5.45 6.68 15.63
CA TRP A 148 -5.93 6.37 16.98
C TRP A 148 -7.17 7.18 17.35
N ARG A 149 -7.20 8.47 17.04
CA ARG A 149 -8.36 9.34 17.29
C ARG A 149 -9.59 8.85 16.56
N ASP A 150 -9.45 8.49 15.27
CA ASP A 150 -10.57 7.97 14.48
C ASP A 150 -11.18 6.71 15.12
N VAL A 151 -10.35 5.77 15.56
CA VAL A 151 -10.80 4.57 16.28
C VAL A 151 -11.55 4.94 17.57
N GLN A 152 -11.03 5.90 18.36
CA GLN A 152 -11.70 6.31 19.59
C GLN A 152 -13.04 7.01 19.33
N CYS A 153 -13.13 7.86 18.31
CA CYS A 153 -14.37 8.51 17.90
C CYS A 153 -15.42 7.47 17.49
N GLN A 154 -15.04 6.46 16.72
CA GLN A 154 -15.95 5.40 16.33
C GLN A 154 -16.45 4.59 17.52
N ARG A 155 -15.58 4.24 18.47
CA ARG A 155 -15.98 3.56 19.71
C ARG A 155 -16.97 4.38 20.54
N LEU A 156 -16.75 5.69 20.63
CA LEU A 156 -17.68 6.59 21.32
C LEU A 156 -19.05 6.62 20.64
N SER A 157 -19.09 6.62 19.30
CA SER A 157 -20.34 6.56 18.54
C SER A 157 -21.10 5.27 18.78
N GLU A 158 -20.44 4.12 18.70
CA GLU A 158 -21.04 2.80 18.93
C GLU A 158 -21.53 2.62 20.37
N ASP A 159 -20.77 3.13 21.34
CA ASP A 159 -21.14 3.06 22.77
C ASP A 159 -22.28 4.03 23.11
N SER A 160 -22.36 5.17 22.42
CA SER A 160 -23.48 6.12 22.56
C SER A 160 -24.80 5.52 22.09
N ASP A 161 -24.75 4.69 21.05
CA ASP A 161 -25.94 4.01 20.51
C ASP A 161 -26.40 2.82 21.40
N ARG A 162 -25.46 2.25 22.18
CA ARG A 162 -25.77 1.06 23.04
C ARG A 162 -26.08 1.39 24.49
N ASP A 163 -25.34 2.30 25.09
CA ASP A 163 -25.57 2.67 26.50
C ASP A 163 -24.72 3.91 26.87
N GLY A 164 -25.36 5.03 27.23
CA GLY A 164 -24.64 6.29 27.53
C GLY A 164 -23.62 6.22 28.68
N ALA A 165 -23.63 5.12 29.48
CA ALA A 165 -22.63 4.88 30.54
C ALA A 165 -21.24 4.49 29.98
N ASN A 166 -21.18 3.80 28.85
CA ASN A 166 -19.91 3.40 28.20
C ASN A 166 -19.23 4.57 27.50
N ALA A 167 -19.98 5.45 26.84
CA ALA A 167 -19.45 6.67 26.25
C ALA A 167 -18.70 7.54 27.27
N SER A 168 -19.20 7.63 28.51
CA SER A 168 -18.53 8.34 29.61
C SER A 168 -17.20 7.71 30.02
N ARG A 169 -17.06 6.37 29.97
CA ARG A 169 -15.80 5.67 30.26
C ARG A 169 -14.77 5.89 29.16
N VAL A 170 -15.17 5.75 27.89
CA VAL A 170 -14.27 6.01 26.75
C VAL A 170 -13.83 7.47 26.74
N TRP A 171 -14.76 8.43 26.97
CA TRP A 171 -14.43 9.84 27.12
C TRP A 171 -13.42 10.11 28.24
N SER A 172 -13.57 9.44 29.37
CA SER A 172 -12.65 9.59 30.50
C SER A 172 -11.26 8.99 30.24
N SER A 173 -11.16 8.00 29.35
CA SER A 173 -9.89 7.38 28.95
C SER A 173 -9.09 8.20 27.93
N LEU A 174 -9.73 9.15 27.25
CA LEU A 174 -9.07 10.04 26.29
C LEU A 174 -8.09 10.97 26.99
N SER A 175 -6.98 11.29 26.32
CA SER A 175 -6.02 12.27 26.82
C SER A 175 -6.68 13.66 26.98
N ARG A 176 -6.11 14.51 27.82
CA ARG A 176 -6.61 15.88 28.04
C ARG A 176 -6.57 16.71 26.76
N LYS A 177 -5.66 16.38 25.82
CA LYS A 177 -5.52 17.03 24.52
C LYS A 177 -6.65 16.61 23.59
N ASP A 178 -6.94 15.31 23.51
CA ASP A 178 -7.99 14.77 22.65
C ASP A 178 -9.41 15.19 23.06
N ARG A 179 -9.63 15.38 24.37
CA ARG A 179 -10.89 15.92 24.91
C ARG A 179 -11.12 17.40 24.62
N LYS A 180 -10.10 18.16 24.26
CA LYS A 180 -10.17 19.61 24.00
C LYS A 180 -10.23 19.96 22.51
N ASP A 181 -10.01 19.00 21.64
CA ASP A 181 -10.06 19.18 20.20
C ASP A 181 -11.51 18.92 19.73
N PRO A 182 -12.30 19.95 19.43
CA PRO A 182 -13.64 19.74 18.88
C PRO A 182 -13.51 19.14 17.48
N LEU A 183 -14.24 18.08 17.20
CA LEU A 183 -14.40 17.46 15.90
C LEU A 183 -14.87 18.45 14.84
#